data_537d2695d0491416700a581db039675c
#
_entry.id   537d2695d0491416700a581db039675c
#
_cell.length_a   1.000
_cell.length_b   1.000
_cell.length_c   1.000
_cell.angle_alpha   90.00
_cell.angle_beta   90.00
_cell.angle_gamma   90.00
#
_symmetry.space_group_name_H-M   'P 1'
#
loop_
_entity.id
_entity.type
_entity.pdbx_description
1 polymer ?
#
loop_
_entity_poly.entity_id
_entity_poly.type
_entity_poly.pdbx_seq_one_letter_code
_entity_poly.pdbx_strand_id
1 'polypeptide(L)'
;MNIAICDDDSKITNILKNDIYKIFTSLKDVIDVSIFANGTNLIETIKNEKSHYDLLLLDVDMPNILGLEVAKILRETNEDIIIIFISSYEKYVFDSFEYNPFRYIRKNRIKEELNIALKSAYALYKKRERRYIVIKSDDGDHRVEQSEICYFEIVKRKLFIHLADNKVLSMWKPIKDFINEINDNNFVKIHSGCVVNMKYIKEYTNYDITLDNGEKLITSRSGIKILKDELTRYWGENV
;
A
#
# COMPACT_ATOMS: atom_id res chain seq x y z
N MET A 1 -1.74 -8.01 9.34
CA MET A 1 -2.53 -8.15 8.09
C MET A 1 -3.86 -8.81 8.41
N ASN A 2 -4.97 -8.18 8.04
CA ASN A 2 -6.33 -8.69 8.27
C ASN A 2 -6.82 -9.41 7.01
N ILE A 3 -7.19 -10.67 7.15
CA ILE A 3 -7.57 -11.53 6.03
C ILE A 3 -9.01 -11.99 6.22
N ALA A 4 -9.85 -11.82 5.19
CA ALA A 4 -11.18 -12.40 5.15
C ALA A 4 -11.19 -13.61 4.21
N ILE A 5 -11.93 -14.65 4.61
CA ILE A 5 -12.28 -15.80 3.78
C ILE A 5 -13.80 -15.80 3.66
N CYS A 6 -14.32 -15.79 2.44
CA CYS A 6 -15.75 -15.84 2.19
C CYS A 6 -16.07 -16.98 1.23
N ASP A 7 -16.65 -18.05 1.76
CA ASP A 7 -17.01 -19.28 1.03
C ASP A 7 -18.07 -20.03 1.88
N ASP A 8 -19.12 -20.54 1.28
CA ASP A 8 -20.19 -21.28 1.97
C ASP A 8 -19.80 -22.73 2.33
N ASP A 9 -18.73 -23.26 1.72
CA ASP A 9 -18.18 -24.57 2.07
C ASP A 9 -17.22 -24.48 3.25
N SER A 10 -17.70 -24.91 4.43
CA SER A 10 -16.90 -24.94 5.66
C SER A 10 -15.63 -25.82 5.58
N LYS A 11 -15.59 -26.82 4.70
CA LYS A 11 -14.38 -27.64 4.50
C LYS A 11 -13.31 -26.84 3.77
N ILE A 12 -13.70 -26.07 2.75
CA ILE A 12 -12.78 -25.20 2.01
C ILE A 12 -12.28 -24.09 2.91
N THR A 13 -13.14 -23.39 3.66
CA THR A 13 -12.71 -22.33 4.57
C THR A 13 -11.72 -22.81 5.62
N ASN A 14 -11.91 -24.01 6.16
CA ASN A 14 -10.97 -24.61 7.12
C ASN A 14 -9.61 -24.96 6.49
N ILE A 15 -9.60 -25.48 5.26
CA ILE A 15 -8.35 -25.75 4.52
C ILE A 15 -7.60 -24.45 4.29
N LEU A 16 -8.29 -23.43 3.75
CA LEU A 16 -7.70 -22.12 3.47
C LEU A 16 -7.14 -21.49 4.74
N LYS A 17 -7.90 -21.47 5.84
CA LYS A 17 -7.46 -20.94 7.13
C LYS A 17 -6.19 -21.61 7.62
N ASN A 18 -6.14 -22.95 7.61
CA ASN A 18 -4.98 -23.71 8.06
C ASN A 18 -3.74 -23.41 7.20
N ASP A 19 -3.89 -23.33 5.89
CA ASP A 19 -2.78 -23.06 4.98
C ASP A 19 -2.29 -21.60 5.10
N ILE A 20 -3.21 -20.65 5.30
CA ILE A 20 -2.87 -19.24 5.62
C ILE A 20 -2.00 -19.19 6.87
N TYR A 21 -2.44 -19.77 7.99
CA TYR A 21 -1.67 -19.74 9.24
C TYR A 21 -0.28 -20.39 9.08
N LYS A 22 -0.16 -21.52 8.37
CA LYS A 22 1.15 -22.15 8.10
C LYS A 22 2.09 -21.24 7.34
N ILE A 23 1.58 -20.58 6.29
CA ILE A 23 2.37 -19.69 5.43
C ILE A 23 2.84 -18.47 6.22
N PHE A 24 1.93 -17.79 6.94
CA PHE A 24 2.26 -16.57 7.66
C PHE A 24 3.10 -16.81 8.91
N THR A 25 2.96 -17.95 9.57
CA THR A 25 3.89 -18.39 10.63
C THR A 25 5.32 -18.49 10.08
N SER A 26 5.49 -19.01 8.87
CA SER A 26 6.81 -19.07 8.23
C SER A 26 7.38 -17.68 7.87
N LEU A 27 6.51 -16.69 7.63
CA LEU A 27 6.87 -15.30 7.34
C LEU A 27 7.10 -14.47 8.61
N LYS A 28 6.86 -15.03 9.80
CA LYS A 28 6.99 -14.38 11.12
C LYS A 28 6.14 -13.09 11.23
N ASP A 29 4.98 -13.07 10.58
CA ASP A 29 4.06 -11.93 10.64
C ASP A 29 2.77 -12.30 11.37
N VAL A 30 2.18 -11.30 12.03
CA VAL A 30 0.92 -11.44 12.76
C VAL A 30 -0.23 -11.20 11.79
N ILE A 31 -1.17 -12.14 11.75
CA ILE A 31 -2.37 -12.05 10.95
C ILE A 31 -3.61 -12.27 11.80
N ASP A 32 -4.71 -11.66 11.38
CA ASP A 32 -6.06 -11.99 11.84
C ASP A 32 -6.87 -12.55 10.67
N VAL A 33 -7.62 -13.63 10.90
CA VAL A 33 -8.39 -14.34 9.87
C VAL A 33 -9.84 -14.47 10.28
N SER A 34 -10.70 -13.73 9.57
CA SER A 34 -12.17 -13.81 9.70
C SER A 34 -12.76 -14.72 8.63
N ILE A 35 -13.79 -15.51 8.99
CA ILE A 35 -14.48 -16.40 8.05
C ILE A 35 -15.93 -15.97 7.93
N PHE A 36 -16.41 -15.89 6.70
CA PHE A 36 -17.78 -15.57 6.32
C PHE A 36 -18.35 -16.70 5.46
N ALA A 37 -19.53 -17.21 5.86
CA ALA A 37 -20.23 -18.26 5.13
C ALA A 37 -21.06 -17.71 3.95
N ASN A 38 -21.17 -16.39 3.80
CA ASN A 38 -21.88 -15.74 2.71
C ASN A 38 -21.40 -14.29 2.52
N GLY A 39 -21.59 -13.77 1.32
CA GLY A 39 -21.17 -12.42 0.95
C GLY A 39 -21.92 -11.29 1.65
N THR A 40 -23.19 -11.50 2.03
CA THR A 40 -23.99 -10.49 2.71
C THR A 40 -23.41 -10.14 4.07
N ASN A 41 -23.07 -11.15 4.88
CA ASN A 41 -22.46 -10.95 6.20
C ASN A 41 -21.09 -10.24 6.09
N LEU A 42 -20.29 -10.58 5.08
CA LEU A 42 -19.02 -9.89 4.83
C LEU A 42 -19.25 -8.40 4.55
N ILE A 43 -20.17 -8.07 3.64
CA ILE A 43 -20.49 -6.68 3.28
C ILE A 43 -21.02 -5.90 4.50
N GLU A 44 -21.93 -6.50 5.27
CA GLU A 44 -22.49 -5.89 6.49
C GLU A 44 -21.41 -5.61 7.53
N THR A 45 -20.50 -6.55 7.77
CA THR A 45 -19.40 -6.39 8.71
C THR A 45 -18.47 -5.25 8.28
N ILE A 46 -18.11 -5.17 7.01
CA ILE A 46 -17.28 -4.07 6.50
C ILE A 46 -17.97 -2.73 6.63
N LYS A 47 -19.27 -2.65 6.30
CA LYS A 47 -20.03 -1.38 6.35
C LYS A 47 -20.34 -0.91 7.76
N ASN A 48 -20.77 -1.82 8.63
CA ASN A 48 -21.30 -1.48 9.96
C ASN A 48 -20.21 -1.38 11.03
N GLU A 49 -19.24 -2.28 11.00
CA GLU A 49 -18.19 -2.37 12.02
C GLU A 49 -16.94 -1.58 11.64
N LYS A 50 -16.91 -0.96 10.45
CA LYS A 50 -15.70 -0.33 9.87
C LYS A 50 -14.50 -1.28 9.88
N SER A 51 -14.76 -2.58 9.83
CA SER A 51 -13.72 -3.61 9.77
C SER A 51 -12.94 -3.47 8.46
N HIS A 52 -11.62 -3.43 8.57
CA HIS A 52 -10.73 -3.29 7.43
C HIS A 52 -10.04 -4.62 7.16
N TYR A 53 -10.17 -5.12 5.94
CA TYR A 53 -9.46 -6.30 5.46
C TYR A 53 -8.47 -5.90 4.37
N ASP A 54 -7.26 -6.44 4.47
CA ASP A 54 -6.17 -6.21 3.51
C ASP A 54 -6.21 -7.22 2.35
N LEU A 55 -6.69 -8.44 2.65
CA LEU A 55 -6.80 -9.55 1.71
C LEU A 55 -8.14 -10.26 1.87
N LEU A 56 -8.79 -10.54 0.75
CA LEU A 56 -10.01 -11.32 0.67
C LEU A 56 -9.80 -12.54 -0.23
N LEU A 57 -10.04 -13.74 0.33
CA LEU A 57 -10.23 -14.96 -0.44
C LEU A 57 -11.73 -15.16 -0.62
N LEU A 58 -12.22 -15.12 -1.85
CA LEU A 58 -13.64 -15.00 -2.16
C LEU A 58 -14.08 -16.09 -3.13
N ASP A 59 -15.02 -16.93 -2.70
CA ASP A 59 -15.72 -17.80 -3.65
C ASP A 59 -16.64 -17.00 -4.56
N VAL A 60 -16.76 -17.44 -5.78
CA VAL A 60 -17.63 -16.80 -6.78
C VAL A 60 -19.07 -17.31 -6.67
N ASP A 61 -19.25 -18.60 -6.44
CA ASP A 61 -20.58 -19.25 -6.52
C ASP A 61 -21.09 -19.55 -5.11
N MET A 62 -21.67 -18.54 -4.49
CA MET A 62 -22.26 -18.64 -3.15
C MET A 62 -23.78 -18.41 -3.21
N PRO A 63 -24.55 -19.01 -2.25
CA PRO A 63 -25.97 -18.73 -2.11
C PRO A 63 -26.27 -17.24 -1.87
N ASN A 64 -27.37 -16.75 -2.40
CA ASN A 64 -27.94 -15.41 -2.26
C ASN A 64 -27.21 -14.28 -3.00
N ILE A 65 -25.88 -14.25 -3.04
CA ILE A 65 -25.11 -13.23 -3.73
C ILE A 65 -23.85 -13.85 -4.35
N LEU A 66 -23.59 -13.57 -5.62
CA LEU A 66 -22.37 -14.01 -6.28
C LEU A 66 -21.14 -13.26 -5.74
N GLY A 67 -20.00 -13.96 -5.63
CA GLY A 67 -18.74 -13.33 -5.23
C GLY A 67 -18.32 -12.16 -6.13
N LEU A 68 -18.70 -12.17 -7.42
CA LEU A 68 -18.46 -11.05 -8.31
C LEU A 68 -19.24 -9.80 -7.90
N GLU A 69 -20.47 -9.94 -7.44
CA GLU A 69 -21.29 -8.83 -6.92
C GLU A 69 -20.72 -8.31 -5.59
N VAL A 70 -20.23 -9.21 -4.74
CA VAL A 70 -19.50 -8.82 -3.52
C VAL A 70 -18.26 -8.00 -3.89
N ALA A 71 -17.45 -8.46 -4.82
CA ALA A 71 -16.27 -7.74 -5.28
C ALA A 71 -16.61 -6.36 -5.86
N LYS A 72 -17.69 -6.24 -6.64
CA LYS A 72 -18.20 -4.96 -7.14
C LYS A 72 -18.48 -3.98 -6.01
N ILE A 73 -19.28 -4.38 -5.02
CA ILE A 73 -19.64 -3.54 -3.88
C ILE A 73 -18.40 -3.12 -3.09
N LEU A 74 -17.44 -4.02 -2.91
CA LEU A 74 -16.20 -3.71 -2.21
C LEU A 74 -15.33 -2.72 -2.98
N ARG A 75 -15.26 -2.81 -4.31
CA ARG A 75 -14.51 -1.85 -5.12
C ARG A 75 -15.08 -0.42 -5.06
N GLU A 76 -16.38 -0.27 -4.88
CA GLU A 76 -17.01 1.04 -4.68
C GLU A 76 -16.61 1.71 -3.35
N THR A 77 -16.19 0.93 -2.34
CA THR A 77 -15.89 1.41 -0.98
C THR A 77 -14.42 1.28 -0.59
N ASN A 78 -13.69 0.34 -1.20
CA ASN A 78 -12.29 0.05 -0.89
C ASN A 78 -11.57 -0.51 -2.14
N GLU A 79 -10.93 0.38 -2.88
CA GLU A 79 -10.16 -0.02 -4.07
C GLU A 79 -8.90 -0.83 -3.72
N ASP A 80 -8.39 -0.68 -2.50
CA ASP A 80 -7.08 -1.24 -2.11
C ASP A 80 -7.13 -2.68 -1.61
N ILE A 81 -8.31 -3.24 -1.30
CA ILE A 81 -8.39 -4.63 -0.84
C ILE A 81 -7.85 -5.59 -1.91
N ILE A 82 -6.95 -6.48 -1.52
CA ILE A 82 -6.41 -7.50 -2.42
C ILE A 82 -7.43 -8.63 -2.51
N ILE A 83 -8.01 -8.86 -3.69
CA ILE A 83 -9.02 -9.91 -3.90
C ILE A 83 -8.39 -11.08 -4.64
N ILE A 84 -8.50 -12.29 -4.06
CA ILE A 84 -8.18 -13.56 -4.69
C ILE A 84 -9.50 -14.34 -4.81
N PHE A 85 -9.96 -14.56 -6.02
CA PHE A 85 -11.08 -15.46 -6.23
C PHE A 85 -10.65 -16.91 -6.11
N ILE A 86 -11.51 -17.73 -5.47
CA ILE A 86 -11.32 -19.17 -5.33
C ILE A 86 -12.61 -19.85 -5.76
N SER A 87 -12.66 -20.49 -6.91
CA SER A 87 -13.89 -21.04 -7.45
C SER A 87 -13.69 -22.35 -8.21
N SER A 88 -14.75 -23.14 -8.28
CA SER A 88 -14.81 -24.35 -9.12
C SER A 88 -15.11 -24.05 -10.59
N TYR A 89 -15.55 -22.83 -10.92
CA TYR A 89 -16.09 -22.47 -12.24
C TYR A 89 -15.15 -21.57 -13.03
N GLU A 90 -14.69 -22.04 -14.19
CA GLU A 90 -13.83 -21.25 -15.09
C GLU A 90 -14.60 -20.17 -15.88
N LYS A 91 -15.90 -20.33 -16.04
CA LYS A 91 -16.73 -19.37 -16.82
C LYS A 91 -16.70 -17.95 -16.27
N TYR A 92 -16.44 -17.77 -14.99
CA TYR A 92 -16.40 -16.46 -14.33
C TYR A 92 -15.01 -15.78 -14.36
N VAL A 93 -13.99 -16.44 -14.91
CA VAL A 93 -12.64 -15.88 -14.94
C VAL A 93 -12.60 -14.53 -15.68
N PHE A 94 -13.23 -14.47 -16.86
CA PHE A 94 -13.24 -13.23 -17.66
C PHE A 94 -14.03 -12.12 -16.98
N ASP A 95 -15.21 -12.41 -16.45
CA ASP A 95 -16.05 -11.44 -15.76
C ASP A 95 -15.36 -10.90 -14.49
N SER A 96 -14.52 -11.71 -13.85
CA SER A 96 -13.80 -11.30 -12.65
C SER A 96 -12.80 -10.17 -12.89
N PHE A 97 -12.24 -10.02 -14.10
CA PHE A 97 -11.28 -8.97 -14.42
C PHE A 97 -11.83 -7.55 -14.27
N GLU A 98 -13.14 -7.36 -14.38
CA GLU A 98 -13.79 -6.06 -14.14
C GLU A 98 -13.55 -5.52 -12.71
N TYR A 99 -13.29 -6.43 -11.76
CA TYR A 99 -13.08 -6.07 -10.34
C TYR A 99 -11.62 -6.08 -9.92
N ASN A 100 -10.67 -6.01 -10.87
CA ASN A 100 -9.23 -5.98 -10.62
C ASN A 100 -8.78 -7.03 -9.60
N PRO A 101 -9.04 -8.34 -9.81
CA PRO A 101 -8.58 -9.36 -8.90
C PRO A 101 -7.06 -9.45 -8.94
N PHE A 102 -6.46 -9.71 -7.79
CA PHE A 102 -5.04 -10.01 -7.73
C PHE A 102 -4.74 -11.37 -8.38
N ARG A 103 -5.65 -12.34 -8.18
CA ARG A 103 -5.55 -13.68 -8.77
C ARG A 103 -6.90 -14.39 -8.78
N TYR A 104 -7.03 -15.37 -9.68
CA TYR A 104 -8.12 -16.34 -9.71
C TYR A 104 -7.53 -17.73 -9.54
N ILE A 105 -7.98 -18.49 -8.52
CA ILE A 105 -7.51 -19.84 -8.19
C ILE A 105 -8.68 -20.81 -8.35
N ARG A 106 -8.46 -21.91 -9.05
CA ARG A 106 -9.45 -22.98 -9.14
C ARG A 106 -9.42 -23.84 -7.86
N LYS A 107 -10.60 -24.19 -7.31
CA LYS A 107 -10.70 -25.00 -6.08
C LYS A 107 -9.92 -26.32 -6.16
N ASN A 108 -9.84 -26.95 -7.33
CA ASN A 108 -9.06 -28.16 -7.54
C ASN A 108 -7.53 -27.94 -7.56
N ARG A 109 -7.07 -26.71 -7.64
CA ARG A 109 -5.63 -26.34 -7.67
C ARG A 109 -5.16 -25.52 -6.45
N ILE A 110 -5.98 -25.45 -5.40
CA ILE A 110 -5.64 -24.71 -4.17
C ILE A 110 -4.26 -25.12 -3.64
N LYS A 111 -3.97 -26.43 -3.57
CA LYS A 111 -2.68 -26.94 -3.03
C LYS A 111 -1.46 -26.44 -3.79
N GLU A 112 -1.59 -26.23 -5.10
CA GLU A 112 -0.50 -25.83 -5.98
C GLU A 112 -0.33 -24.31 -6.02
N GLU A 113 -1.44 -23.58 -6.07
CA GLU A 113 -1.44 -22.15 -6.42
C GLU A 113 -1.56 -21.23 -5.20
N LEU A 114 -2.21 -21.66 -4.10
CA LEU A 114 -2.51 -20.80 -2.95
C LEU A 114 -1.25 -20.23 -2.29
N ASN A 115 -0.23 -21.07 -2.09
CA ASN A 115 1.02 -20.62 -1.43
C ASN A 115 1.70 -19.49 -2.22
N ILE A 116 1.77 -19.65 -3.55
CA ILE A 116 2.38 -18.65 -4.43
C ILE A 116 1.54 -17.37 -4.42
N ALA A 117 0.22 -17.51 -4.50
CA ALA A 117 -0.71 -16.38 -4.48
C ALA A 117 -0.61 -15.57 -3.18
N LEU A 118 -0.62 -16.25 -2.03
CA LEU A 118 -0.54 -15.61 -0.71
C LEU A 118 0.79 -14.91 -0.48
N LYS A 119 1.92 -15.51 -0.87
CA LYS A 119 3.23 -14.86 -0.76
C LYS A 119 3.33 -13.63 -1.64
N SER A 120 2.79 -13.69 -2.87
CA SER A 120 2.77 -12.54 -3.77
C SER A 120 1.83 -11.44 -3.29
N ALA A 121 0.64 -11.80 -2.76
CA ALA A 121 -0.29 -10.85 -2.14
C ALA A 121 0.31 -10.17 -0.90
N TYR A 122 1.01 -10.94 -0.07
CA TYR A 122 1.72 -10.41 1.08
C TYR A 122 2.84 -9.43 0.70
N ALA A 123 3.61 -9.75 -0.34
CA ALA A 123 4.63 -8.84 -0.86
C ALA A 123 4.02 -7.51 -1.35
N LEU A 124 2.87 -7.58 -2.04
CA LEU A 124 2.12 -6.41 -2.45
C LEU A 124 1.59 -5.61 -1.24
N TYR A 125 1.01 -6.29 -0.25
CA TYR A 125 0.56 -5.68 1.00
C TYR A 125 1.70 -4.94 1.70
N LYS A 126 2.85 -5.58 1.89
CA LYS A 126 4.03 -4.95 2.50
C LYS A 126 4.56 -3.76 1.69
N LYS A 127 4.51 -3.84 0.36
CA LYS A 127 4.85 -2.70 -0.49
C LYS A 127 3.88 -1.53 -0.27
N ARG A 128 2.58 -1.80 -0.08
CA ARG A 128 1.56 -0.78 0.20
C ARG A 128 1.69 -0.23 1.63
N GLU A 129 1.97 -1.06 2.64
CA GLU A 129 2.23 -0.58 4.01
C GLU A 129 3.42 0.38 4.08
N ARG A 130 4.49 0.10 3.33
CA ARG A 130 5.67 0.98 3.24
C ARG A 130 5.36 2.35 2.62
N ARG A 131 4.19 2.52 1.99
CA ARG A 131 3.77 3.83 1.48
C ARG A 131 3.39 4.80 2.59
N TYR A 132 3.02 4.31 3.77
CA TYR A 132 2.62 5.15 4.89
C TYR A 132 3.69 5.20 5.96
N ILE A 133 3.84 6.38 6.56
CA ILE A 133 4.67 6.61 7.73
C ILE A 133 3.82 7.29 8.81
N VAL A 134 4.06 6.93 10.07
CA VAL A 134 3.45 7.64 11.20
C VAL A 134 4.41 8.73 11.66
N ILE A 135 4.02 9.98 11.44
CA ILE A 135 4.76 11.16 11.90
C ILE A 135 4.20 11.57 13.26
N LYS A 136 5.01 11.41 14.30
CA LYS A 136 4.69 11.87 15.66
C LYS A 136 5.04 13.34 15.76
N SER A 137 4.11 14.18 15.34
CA SER A 137 4.24 15.63 15.32
C SER A 137 3.89 16.23 16.69
N ASP A 138 4.26 17.48 16.93
CA ASP A 138 3.95 18.18 18.18
C ASP A 138 2.45 18.36 18.43
N ASP A 139 1.65 18.33 17.38
CA ASP A 139 0.18 18.46 17.40
C ASP A 139 -0.57 17.11 17.37
N GLY A 140 0.18 15.97 17.35
CA GLY A 140 -0.39 14.62 17.37
C GLY A 140 0.26 13.66 16.37
N ASP A 141 -0.25 12.44 16.36
CA ASP A 141 0.22 11.38 15.45
C ASP A 141 -0.53 11.47 14.12
N HIS A 142 0.21 11.57 13.02
CA HIS A 142 -0.33 11.66 11.66
C HIS A 142 0.13 10.47 10.83
N ARG A 143 -0.81 9.70 10.26
CA ARG A 143 -0.51 8.71 9.24
C ARG A 143 -0.46 9.42 7.88
N VAL A 144 0.71 9.50 7.29
CA VAL A 144 0.98 10.22 6.04
C VAL A 144 1.43 9.23 4.98
N GLU A 145 0.89 9.34 3.77
CA GLU A 145 1.42 8.62 2.63
C GLU A 145 2.75 9.25 2.21
N GLN A 146 3.81 8.45 2.08
CA GLN A 146 5.16 8.97 1.74
C GLN A 146 5.16 9.74 0.42
N SER A 147 4.29 9.33 -0.52
CA SER A 147 4.10 10.02 -1.80
C SER A 147 3.53 11.44 -1.67
N GLU A 148 2.92 11.80 -0.53
CA GLU A 148 2.40 13.14 -0.24
C GLU A 148 3.46 14.07 0.36
N ILE A 149 4.60 13.55 0.78
CA ILE A 149 5.71 14.37 1.29
C ILE A 149 6.44 15.01 0.11
N CYS A 150 6.39 16.34 0.01
CA CYS A 150 7.10 17.11 -1.01
C CYS A 150 8.59 17.23 -0.70
N TYR A 151 8.90 17.63 0.51
CA TYR A 151 10.26 17.71 1.03
C TYR A 151 10.24 17.78 2.55
N PHE A 152 11.41 17.62 3.16
CA PHE A 152 11.58 17.87 4.59
C PHE A 152 12.95 18.48 4.87
N GLU A 153 12.97 19.33 5.91
CA GLU A 153 14.14 20.11 6.23
C GLU A 153 14.36 20.29 7.74
N ILE A 154 15.59 20.58 8.11
CA ILE A 154 15.95 20.95 9.49
C ILE A 154 16.04 22.49 9.58
N VAL A 155 15.17 23.07 10.40
CA VAL A 155 15.20 24.47 10.76
C VAL A 155 15.35 24.56 12.28
N LYS A 156 16.39 25.25 12.76
CA LYS A 156 16.68 25.41 14.21
C LYS A 156 16.67 24.07 14.99
N ARG A 157 17.27 23.03 14.42
CA ARG A 157 17.38 21.66 14.94
C ARG A 157 16.08 20.84 14.96
N LYS A 158 14.98 21.37 14.48
CA LYS A 158 13.71 20.70 14.38
C LYS A 158 13.46 20.28 12.94
N LEU A 159 12.91 19.09 12.74
CA LEU A 159 12.52 18.58 11.44
C LEU A 159 11.14 19.11 11.06
N PHE A 160 11.02 19.69 9.89
CA PHE A 160 9.78 20.13 9.28
C PHE A 160 9.53 19.28 8.04
N ILE A 161 8.32 18.76 7.90
CA ILE A 161 7.89 17.89 6.81
C ILE A 161 6.76 18.60 6.09
N HIS A 162 6.99 18.93 4.81
CA HIS A 162 6.08 19.69 3.96
C HIS A 162 5.29 18.74 3.07
N LEU A 163 3.97 18.79 3.16
CA LEU A 163 3.05 17.91 2.44
C LEU A 163 2.44 18.60 1.22
N ALA A 164 1.94 17.81 0.28
CA ALA A 164 1.34 18.27 -0.97
C ALA A 164 0.08 19.13 -0.79
N ASP A 165 -0.63 18.96 0.31
CA ASP A 165 -1.77 19.79 0.71
C ASP A 165 -1.38 21.12 1.39
N ASN A 166 -0.09 21.49 1.37
CA ASN A 166 0.51 22.62 2.06
C ASN A 166 0.53 22.52 3.60
N LYS A 167 0.15 21.38 4.17
CA LYS A 167 0.31 21.13 5.60
C LYS A 167 1.79 20.92 5.92
N VAL A 168 2.23 21.47 7.07
CA VAL A 168 3.60 21.29 7.58
C VAL A 168 3.52 20.63 8.94
N LEU A 169 4.13 19.45 9.05
CA LEU A 169 4.28 18.73 10.30
C LEU A 169 5.67 18.97 10.87
N SER A 170 5.82 18.95 12.19
CA SER A 170 7.12 19.17 12.80
C SER A 170 7.39 18.23 13.97
N MET A 171 8.64 17.77 14.10
CA MET A 171 9.04 16.86 15.15
C MET A 171 10.53 17.03 15.50
N TRP A 172 10.91 16.55 16.68
CA TRP A 172 12.31 16.46 17.08
C TRP A 172 12.90 15.13 16.61
N LYS A 173 13.55 15.13 15.43
CA LYS A 173 14.18 13.95 14.86
C LYS A 173 15.34 14.32 13.95
N PRO A 174 16.48 13.61 14.02
CA PRO A 174 17.55 13.79 13.03
C PRO A 174 17.07 13.45 11.62
N ILE A 175 17.46 14.27 10.64
CA ILE A 175 17.08 14.07 9.23
C ILE A 175 17.54 12.70 8.69
N LYS A 176 18.70 12.21 9.16
CA LYS A 176 19.24 10.90 8.76
C LYS A 176 18.33 9.76 9.19
N ASP A 177 17.79 9.83 10.40
CA ASP A 177 16.91 8.79 10.94
C ASP A 177 15.57 8.80 10.21
N PHE A 178 15.06 10.00 9.88
CA PHE A 178 13.81 10.13 9.12
C PHE A 178 13.94 9.62 7.67
N ILE A 179 15.06 9.89 6.98
CA ILE A 179 15.35 9.31 5.65
C ILE A 179 15.33 7.77 5.70
N ASN A 180 15.94 7.18 6.72
CA ASN A 180 15.99 5.73 6.86
C ASN A 180 14.61 5.11 7.13
N GLU A 181 13.70 5.84 7.78
CA GLU A 181 12.32 5.39 7.99
C GLU A 181 11.49 5.44 6.70
N ILE A 182 11.66 6.50 5.90
CA ILE A 182 10.99 6.62 4.60
C ILE A 182 11.45 5.49 3.67
N ASN A 183 12.75 5.19 3.61
CA ASN A 183 13.34 4.13 2.79
C ASN A 183 12.74 4.05 1.36
N ASP A 184 12.56 5.21 0.73
CA ASP A 184 12.04 5.39 -0.63
C ASP A 184 13.06 6.12 -1.49
N ASN A 185 13.41 5.53 -2.63
CA ASN A 185 14.40 6.04 -3.57
C ASN A 185 13.96 7.33 -4.29
N ASN A 186 12.70 7.74 -4.14
CA ASN A 186 12.22 9.01 -4.68
C ASN A 186 12.74 10.24 -3.91
N PHE A 187 13.32 10.03 -2.73
CA PHE A 187 13.83 11.11 -1.90
C PHE A 187 15.33 11.30 -2.08
N VAL A 188 15.72 12.52 -2.45
CA VAL A 188 17.11 12.89 -2.67
C VAL A 188 17.55 14.01 -1.74
N LYS A 189 18.73 13.84 -1.14
CA LYS A 189 19.32 14.85 -0.25
C LYS A 189 19.98 15.94 -1.06
N ILE A 190 19.45 17.16 -1.00
CA ILE A 190 19.95 18.33 -1.75
C ILE A 190 20.98 19.15 -0.99
N HIS A 191 20.98 19.11 0.35
CA HIS A 191 22.04 19.58 1.22
C HIS A 191 21.95 18.93 2.63
N SER A 192 22.84 19.29 3.54
CA SER A 192 22.92 18.65 4.86
C SER A 192 21.63 18.69 5.67
N GLY A 193 20.78 19.67 5.47
CA GLY A 193 19.54 19.90 6.19
C GLY A 193 18.26 19.79 5.36
N CYS A 194 18.33 19.35 4.10
CA CYS A 194 17.11 19.25 3.26
C CYS A 194 17.14 18.04 2.34
N VAL A 195 15.98 17.39 2.23
CA VAL A 195 15.71 16.24 1.35
C VAL A 195 14.43 16.52 0.60
N VAL A 196 14.43 16.35 -0.72
CA VAL A 196 13.30 16.60 -1.61
C VAL A 196 12.81 15.30 -2.25
N ASN A 197 11.53 15.19 -2.45
CA ASN A 197 10.90 14.13 -3.24
C ASN A 197 10.94 14.53 -4.71
N MET A 198 11.60 13.75 -5.55
CA MET A 198 11.77 13.99 -6.97
C MET A 198 10.46 14.08 -7.75
N LYS A 199 9.40 13.45 -7.25
CA LYS A 199 8.03 13.52 -7.80
C LYS A 199 7.53 14.98 -7.95
N TYR A 200 7.92 15.87 -7.04
CA TYR A 200 7.43 17.25 -6.98
C TYR A 200 8.38 18.26 -7.61
N ILE A 201 9.51 17.82 -8.20
CA ILE A 201 10.45 18.71 -8.85
C ILE A 201 9.93 19.05 -10.25
N LYS A 202 9.52 20.29 -10.43
CA LYS A 202 9.10 20.84 -11.73
C LYS A 202 10.30 21.15 -12.63
N GLU A 203 11.30 21.84 -12.06
CA GLU A 203 12.51 22.23 -12.77
C GLU A 203 13.66 22.49 -11.81
N TYR A 204 14.87 22.46 -12.31
CA TYR A 204 16.05 22.90 -11.56
C TYR A 204 17.00 23.67 -12.45
N THR A 205 17.65 24.70 -11.89
CA THR A 205 18.64 25.53 -12.57
C THR A 205 19.81 25.81 -11.63
N ASN A 206 21.03 25.57 -12.06
CA ASN A 206 22.24 25.77 -11.22
C ASN A 206 22.10 25.17 -9.82
N TYR A 207 21.64 25.96 -8.82
CA TYR A 207 21.46 25.56 -7.43
C TYR A 207 20.03 25.73 -6.93
N ASP A 208 19.11 26.19 -7.80
CA ASP A 208 17.70 26.38 -7.45
C ASP A 208 16.87 25.22 -7.98
N ILE A 209 15.98 24.73 -7.13
CA ILE A 209 14.99 23.69 -7.45
C ILE A 209 13.62 24.33 -7.28
N THR A 210 12.79 24.28 -8.30
CA THR A 210 11.40 24.75 -8.24
C THR A 210 10.48 23.55 -8.15
N LEU A 211 9.60 23.53 -7.17
CA LEU A 211 8.59 22.49 -6.99
C LEU A 211 7.31 22.84 -7.79
N ASP A 212 6.42 21.86 -7.96
CA ASP A 212 5.15 22.00 -8.69
C ASP A 212 4.25 23.09 -8.09
N ASN A 213 4.30 23.29 -6.76
CA ASN A 213 3.57 24.35 -6.06
C ASN A 213 4.23 25.75 -6.20
N GLY A 214 5.35 25.85 -6.92
CA GLY A 214 6.10 27.10 -7.13
C GLY A 214 7.11 27.43 -6.02
N GLU A 215 7.24 26.60 -5.00
CA GLU A 215 8.21 26.78 -3.93
C GLU A 215 9.63 26.54 -4.43
N LYS A 216 10.61 27.30 -3.90
CA LYS A 216 12.00 27.22 -4.32
C LYS A 216 12.89 26.71 -3.20
N LEU A 217 13.65 25.66 -3.50
CA LEU A 217 14.64 25.08 -2.60
C LEU A 217 16.04 25.34 -3.17
N ILE A 218 17.01 25.56 -2.28
CA ILE A 218 18.40 25.76 -2.64
C ILE A 218 19.19 24.48 -2.39
N THR A 219 19.98 24.04 -3.38
CA THR A 219 20.83 22.87 -3.25
C THR A 219 22.30 23.24 -3.02
N SER A 220 23.06 22.36 -2.39
CA SER A 220 24.52 22.50 -2.30
C SER A 220 25.24 22.10 -3.60
N ARG A 221 26.50 22.47 -3.75
CA ARG A 221 27.34 22.05 -4.90
C ARG A 221 27.43 20.54 -5.06
N SER A 222 27.50 19.79 -3.95
CA SER A 222 27.49 18.32 -3.99
C SER A 222 26.09 17.77 -4.22
N GLY A 223 25.05 18.41 -3.67
CA GLY A 223 23.67 18.01 -3.80
C GLY A 223 23.16 18.09 -5.23
N ILE A 224 23.52 19.15 -5.99
CA ILE A 224 23.08 19.29 -7.38
C ILE A 224 23.63 18.18 -8.29
N LYS A 225 24.83 17.70 -8.03
CA LYS A 225 25.41 16.59 -8.79
C LYS A 225 24.62 15.31 -8.55
N ILE A 226 24.36 14.98 -7.28
CA ILE A 226 23.57 13.81 -6.89
C ILE A 226 22.16 13.92 -7.48
N LEU A 227 21.52 15.09 -7.33
CA LEU A 227 20.18 15.33 -7.85
C LEU A 227 20.09 15.09 -9.37
N LYS A 228 21.05 15.59 -10.16
CA LYS A 228 21.06 15.37 -11.62
C LYS A 228 21.14 13.90 -11.99
N ASP A 229 21.99 13.14 -11.33
CA ASP A 229 22.16 11.72 -11.60
C ASP A 229 20.89 10.94 -11.23
N GLU A 230 20.25 11.27 -10.10
CA GLU A 230 19.01 10.62 -9.66
C GLU A 230 17.80 11.02 -10.54
N LEU A 231 17.65 12.31 -10.90
CA LEU A 231 16.56 12.76 -11.76
C LEU A 231 16.65 12.17 -13.17
N THR A 232 17.84 11.98 -13.70
CA THR A 232 18.02 11.36 -15.01
C THR A 232 17.48 9.93 -15.00
N ARG A 233 17.71 9.17 -13.91
CA ARG A 233 17.11 7.84 -13.72
C ARG A 233 15.60 7.94 -13.52
N TYR A 234 15.15 8.78 -12.62
CA TYR A 234 13.75 8.94 -12.27
C TYR A 234 12.86 9.31 -13.47
N TRP A 235 13.29 10.28 -14.27
CA TRP A 235 12.55 10.68 -15.48
C TRP A 235 12.67 9.66 -16.62
N GLY A 236 13.79 8.93 -16.72
CA GLY A 236 13.98 7.87 -17.71
C GLY A 236 13.16 6.59 -17.42
N GLU A 237 12.81 6.33 -16.16
CA GLU A 237 11.97 5.21 -15.76
C GLU A 237 10.46 5.53 -15.82
N ASN A 238 10.08 6.82 -15.88
CA ASN A 238 8.68 7.29 -15.83
C ASN A 238 8.20 7.94 -17.13
N VAL A 239 8.90 7.72 -18.26
CA VAL A 239 8.49 8.17 -19.61
C VAL A 239 7.99 7.00 -20.45
#